data_1d5cb7daafee7ca0890ad84c1a1a8e09
#
_entry.id   1d5cb7daafee7ca0890ad84c1a1a8e09
#
_cell.length_a   1.000
_cell.length_b   1.000
_cell.length_c   1.000
_cell.angle_alpha   90.00
_cell.angle_beta   90.00
_cell.angle_gamma   90.00
#
_symmetry.space_group_name_H-M   'P 1'
#
loop_
_entity.id
_entity.type
_entity.pdbx_description
1 polymer ?
#
loop_
_entity_poly.entity_id
_entity_poly.type
_entity_poly.pdbx_seq_one_letter_code
_entity_poly.pdbx_strand_id
1 'polypeptide(L)'
;AGEYVRLGCAGITASAEATLRQIGKIAEAVCCPVEAVIAGRLEMMITESCAVAAFAGTGRKTGCSAPCMKGGFALEDRRSEQFPVVTDQYCRNHILNSKELNMVPYFNELKRAGISVLRIEGRGCSPEWVGRAAKQYVRLRDGLETMVFGKEDRGVTRGHFFRGIL
;
A
#
# COMPACT_ATOMS: atom_id res chain seq x y z
N ALA A 1 -19.00 -3.97 -7.23
CA ALA A 1 -18.83 -2.52 -7.49
C ALA A 1 -20.18 -1.87 -7.80
N GLY A 2 -20.95 -2.34 -8.80
CA GLY A 2 -22.22 -1.72 -9.19
C GLY A 2 -23.24 -1.60 -8.06
N GLU A 3 -23.31 -2.55 -7.15
CA GLU A 3 -24.22 -2.50 -6.00
C GLU A 3 -23.89 -1.34 -5.03
N TYR A 4 -22.63 -1.10 -4.76
CA TYR A 4 -22.21 0.02 -3.93
C TYR A 4 -22.57 1.37 -4.55
N VAL A 5 -22.44 1.51 -5.88
CA VAL A 5 -22.87 2.73 -6.59
C VAL A 5 -24.38 2.91 -6.47
N ARG A 6 -25.16 1.85 -6.61
CA ARG A 6 -26.62 1.87 -6.45
C ARG A 6 -27.04 2.28 -5.02
N LEU A 7 -26.22 1.95 -4.02
CA LEU A 7 -26.40 2.38 -2.62
C LEU A 7 -25.89 3.80 -2.32
N GLY A 8 -25.45 4.55 -3.35
CA GLY A 8 -25.04 5.95 -3.22
C GLY A 8 -23.56 6.16 -2.89
N CYS A 9 -22.70 5.17 -3.18
CA CYS A 9 -21.26 5.30 -2.99
C CYS A 9 -20.68 6.37 -3.93
N ALA A 10 -19.92 7.33 -3.39
CA ALA A 10 -19.32 8.41 -4.17
C ALA A 10 -18.04 8.00 -4.91
N GLY A 11 -17.46 6.84 -4.57
CA GLY A 11 -16.25 6.30 -5.20
C GLY A 11 -15.98 4.87 -4.73
N ILE A 12 -15.07 4.18 -5.42
CA ILE A 12 -14.69 2.79 -5.11
C ILE A 12 -13.18 2.71 -5.02
N THR A 13 -12.66 2.17 -3.91
CA THR A 13 -11.26 1.79 -3.79
C THR A 13 -11.10 0.35 -4.29
N ALA A 14 -10.29 0.15 -5.32
CA ALA A 14 -9.96 -1.17 -5.81
C ALA A 14 -9.08 -1.93 -4.82
N SER A 15 -9.28 -3.25 -4.72
CA SER A 15 -8.40 -4.10 -3.92
C SER A 15 -6.96 -4.01 -4.42
N ALA A 16 -5.99 -3.99 -3.50
CA ALA A 16 -4.57 -4.07 -3.83
C ALA A 16 -4.17 -5.39 -4.51
N GLU A 17 -5.04 -6.40 -4.46
CA GLU A 17 -4.88 -7.71 -5.09
C GLU A 17 -5.41 -7.76 -6.53
N ALA A 18 -6.15 -6.71 -6.96
CA ALA A 18 -6.73 -6.65 -8.29
C ALA A 18 -5.69 -6.30 -9.35
N THR A 19 -5.77 -6.97 -10.50
CA THR A 19 -4.98 -6.61 -11.68
C THR A 19 -5.54 -5.37 -12.37
N LEU A 20 -4.72 -4.66 -13.16
CA LEU A 20 -5.17 -3.54 -13.99
C LEU A 20 -6.35 -3.91 -14.87
N ARG A 21 -6.37 -5.12 -15.42
CA ARG A 21 -7.48 -5.62 -16.23
C ARG A 21 -8.78 -5.75 -15.44
N GLN A 22 -8.70 -6.23 -14.19
CA GLN A 22 -9.87 -6.34 -13.30
C GLN A 22 -10.37 -4.96 -12.88
N ILE A 23 -9.43 -4.05 -12.55
CA ILE A 23 -9.76 -2.66 -12.20
C ILE A 23 -10.41 -1.95 -13.40
N GLY A 24 -9.90 -2.15 -14.62
CA GLY A 24 -10.49 -1.63 -15.84
C GLY A 24 -11.95 -2.05 -16.02
N LYS A 25 -12.24 -3.35 -15.83
CA LYS A 25 -13.63 -3.85 -15.88
C LYS A 25 -14.53 -3.24 -14.80
N ILE A 26 -13.96 -2.95 -13.61
CA ILE A 26 -14.71 -2.25 -12.56
C ILE A 26 -14.98 -0.81 -12.99
N ALA A 27 -13.99 -0.11 -13.52
CA ALA A 27 -14.12 1.28 -13.96
C ALA A 27 -15.13 1.43 -15.11
N GLU A 28 -15.16 0.47 -16.05
CA GLU A 28 -16.15 0.43 -17.13
C GLU A 28 -17.58 0.18 -16.63
N ALA A 29 -17.73 -0.57 -15.52
CA ALA A 29 -19.02 -0.96 -14.97
C ALA A 29 -19.63 0.04 -13.99
N VAL A 30 -18.91 1.11 -13.62
CA VAL A 30 -19.36 2.09 -12.62
C VAL A 30 -19.25 3.51 -13.14
N CYS A 31 -20.15 4.40 -12.68
CA CYS A 31 -20.15 5.81 -13.04
C CYS A 31 -19.54 6.71 -11.93
N CYS A 32 -18.74 6.14 -11.03
CA CYS A 32 -18.08 6.88 -9.96
C CYS A 32 -16.54 6.73 -10.05
N PRO A 33 -15.77 7.62 -9.41
CA PRO A 33 -14.31 7.53 -9.36
C PRO A 33 -13.82 6.18 -8.82
N VAL A 34 -12.81 5.62 -9.48
CA VAL A 34 -12.11 4.42 -9.03
C VAL A 34 -10.74 4.80 -8.51
N GLU A 35 -10.50 4.47 -7.25
CA GLU A 35 -9.24 4.67 -6.54
C GLU A 35 -8.40 3.40 -6.57
N ALA A 36 -7.07 3.54 -6.69
CA ALA A 36 -6.12 2.47 -6.44
C ALA A 36 -4.92 2.97 -5.64
N VAL A 37 -4.37 2.09 -4.78
CA VAL A 37 -3.09 2.34 -4.11
C VAL A 37 -1.98 2.18 -5.14
N ILE A 38 -1.17 3.23 -5.34
CA ILE A 38 -0.16 3.27 -6.40
C ILE A 38 1.28 3.42 -5.88
N ALA A 39 1.45 3.76 -4.62
CA ALA A 39 2.75 3.93 -3.98
C ALA A 39 2.69 3.59 -2.49
N GLY A 40 3.82 3.17 -1.94
CA GLY A 40 4.02 2.85 -0.53
C GLY A 40 4.04 1.36 -0.24
N ARG A 41 4.11 0.99 1.04
CA ARG A 41 4.16 -0.42 1.44
C ARG A 41 2.76 -0.95 1.61
N LEU A 42 2.40 -1.95 0.80
CA LEU A 42 1.11 -2.61 0.91
C LEU A 42 1.03 -3.38 2.24
N GLU A 43 -0.13 -3.29 2.88
CA GLU A 43 -0.46 -4.10 4.04
C GLU A 43 -0.75 -5.53 3.58
N MET A 44 -0.02 -6.49 4.16
CA MET A 44 -0.14 -7.90 3.82
C MET A 44 -1.00 -8.65 4.83
N MET A 45 -0.95 -8.23 6.11
CA MET A 45 -1.70 -8.87 7.18
C MET A 45 -1.95 -7.90 8.32
N ILE A 46 -3.13 -8.04 8.95
CA ILE A 46 -3.45 -7.45 10.24
C ILE A 46 -3.65 -8.59 11.24
N THR A 47 -3.08 -8.45 12.42
CA THR A 47 -3.31 -9.40 13.51
C THR A 47 -3.69 -8.69 14.81
N GLU A 48 -4.71 -9.22 15.48
CA GLU A 48 -5.14 -8.79 16.82
C GLU A 48 -4.12 -9.22 17.91
N SER A 49 -3.31 -10.25 17.64
CA SER A 49 -2.23 -10.66 18.52
C SER A 49 -1.01 -9.77 18.32
N CYS A 50 -0.59 -9.09 19.40
CA CYS A 50 0.58 -8.22 19.33
C CYS A 50 1.89 -9.05 19.34
N ALA A 51 2.44 -9.32 18.16
CA ALA A 51 3.71 -10.02 18.00
C ALA A 51 4.86 -9.25 18.65
N VAL A 52 4.85 -7.92 18.62
CA VAL A 52 5.86 -7.06 19.23
C VAL A 52 5.88 -7.25 20.76
N ALA A 53 4.71 -7.27 21.40
CA ALA A 53 4.62 -7.50 22.84
C ALA A 53 5.02 -8.94 23.23
N ALA A 54 4.67 -9.91 22.40
CA ALA A 54 5.02 -11.31 22.63
C ALA A 54 6.53 -11.55 22.55
N PHE A 55 7.21 -10.90 21.61
CA PHE A 55 8.64 -11.08 21.36
C PHE A 55 9.52 -10.16 22.23
N ALA A 56 9.20 -8.87 22.29
CA ALA A 56 10.00 -7.84 22.97
C ALA A 56 9.42 -7.38 24.31
N GLY A 57 8.27 -7.93 24.72
CA GLY A 57 7.64 -7.64 26.00
C GLY A 57 8.33 -8.32 27.17
N THR A 58 8.05 -7.84 28.40
CA THR A 58 8.66 -8.35 29.63
C THR A 58 8.14 -9.72 30.08
N GLY A 59 7.30 -10.38 29.27
CA GLY A 59 6.71 -11.69 29.59
C GLY A 59 5.75 -11.69 30.80
N ARG A 60 5.46 -10.53 31.40
CA ARG A 60 4.54 -10.43 32.53
C ARG A 60 3.11 -10.41 32.03
N LYS A 61 2.24 -11.20 32.66
CA LYS A 61 0.80 -11.27 32.38
C LYS A 61 0.04 -9.97 32.67
N THR A 62 0.68 -8.99 33.30
CA THR A 62 0.09 -7.74 33.75
C THR A 62 0.81 -6.55 33.09
N GLY A 63 0.24 -6.05 32.02
CA GLY A 63 0.63 -4.81 31.38
C GLY A 63 1.73 -4.96 30.30
N CYS A 64 1.49 -4.32 29.16
CA CYS A 64 2.47 -4.19 28.09
C CYS A 64 3.38 -2.99 28.37
N SER A 65 4.71 -3.15 28.23
CA SER A 65 5.69 -2.06 28.35
C SER A 65 5.77 -1.16 27.12
N ALA A 66 4.84 -1.35 26.17
CA ALA A 66 4.76 -0.63 24.88
C ALA A 66 6.10 -0.60 24.11
N PRO A 67 6.76 -1.75 23.86
CA PRO A 67 8.05 -1.76 23.14
C PRO A 67 7.93 -1.19 21.73
N CYS A 68 6.75 -1.31 21.09
CA CYS A 68 6.47 -0.75 19.78
C CYS A 68 6.65 0.79 19.69
N MET A 69 6.56 1.48 20.83
CA MET A 69 6.79 2.94 20.91
C MET A 69 8.27 3.32 20.98
N LYS A 70 9.16 2.35 21.21
CA LYS A 70 10.58 2.58 21.47
C LYS A 70 11.50 2.29 20.28
N GLY A 71 10.97 1.69 19.22
CA GLY A 71 11.75 1.35 18.03
C GLY A 71 10.94 0.74 16.92
N GLY A 72 11.55 0.60 15.74
CA GLY A 72 10.97 -0.10 14.60
C GLY A 72 11.12 -1.61 14.76
N PHE A 73 10.10 -2.36 14.38
CA PHE A 73 10.10 -3.82 14.35
C PHE A 73 9.82 -4.32 12.94
N ALA A 74 10.44 -5.44 12.60
CA ALA A 74 10.15 -6.14 11.35
C ALA A 74 10.13 -7.65 11.60
N LEU A 75 9.34 -8.37 10.82
CA LEU A 75 9.47 -9.80 10.68
C LEU A 75 10.49 -10.09 9.59
N GLU A 76 11.36 -11.05 9.80
CA GLU A 76 12.31 -11.52 8.79
C GLU A 76 11.91 -12.91 8.33
N ASP A 77 11.87 -13.13 7.03
CA ASP A 77 11.61 -14.44 6.46
C ASP A 77 12.91 -15.25 6.27
N ARG A 78 12.78 -16.48 5.76
CA ARG A 78 13.93 -17.40 5.52
C ARG A 78 14.89 -16.89 4.43
N ARG A 79 14.53 -15.84 3.70
CA ARG A 79 15.34 -15.22 2.65
C ARG A 79 15.91 -13.88 3.09
N SER A 80 15.82 -13.57 4.40
CA SER A 80 16.23 -12.30 5.00
C SER A 80 15.49 -11.09 4.44
N GLU A 81 14.27 -11.30 3.90
CA GLU A 81 13.38 -10.19 3.55
C GLU A 81 12.72 -9.67 4.83
N GLN A 82 12.76 -8.35 5.01
CA GLN A 82 12.21 -7.71 6.20
C GLN A 82 10.85 -7.09 5.93
N PHE A 83 9.86 -7.50 6.69
CA PHE A 83 8.48 -7.02 6.64
C PHE A 83 8.22 -6.10 7.83
N PRO A 84 8.17 -4.78 7.63
CA PRO A 84 7.94 -3.84 8.72
C PRO A 84 6.64 -4.13 9.46
N VAL A 85 6.67 -4.03 10.79
CA VAL A 85 5.51 -4.18 11.66
C VAL A 85 5.16 -2.83 12.26
N VAL A 86 3.96 -2.34 11.99
CA VAL A 86 3.42 -1.11 12.55
C VAL A 86 2.30 -1.48 13.52
N THR A 87 2.36 -1.00 14.75
CA THR A 87 1.32 -1.23 15.74
C THR A 87 0.41 -0.02 15.82
N ASP A 88 -0.91 -0.23 15.73
CA ASP A 88 -1.89 0.83 15.84
C ASP A 88 -2.31 1.11 17.31
N GLN A 89 -3.19 2.09 17.50
CA GLN A 89 -3.70 2.50 18.80
C GLN A 89 -4.51 1.41 19.53
N TYR A 90 -4.96 0.38 18.82
CA TYR A 90 -5.67 -0.78 19.36
C TYR A 90 -4.76 -1.97 19.61
N CYS A 91 -3.43 -1.78 19.53
CA CYS A 91 -2.41 -2.81 19.67
C CYS A 91 -2.47 -3.90 18.58
N ARG A 92 -3.14 -3.66 17.44
CA ARG A 92 -3.09 -4.55 16.28
C ARG A 92 -1.78 -4.33 15.55
N ASN A 93 -1.21 -5.41 15.05
CA ASN A 93 -0.01 -5.32 14.23
C ASN A 93 -0.39 -5.38 12.74
N HIS A 94 0.04 -4.37 12.01
CA HIS A 94 -0.02 -4.27 10.56
C HIS A 94 1.32 -4.70 10.00
N ILE A 95 1.36 -5.81 9.29
CA ILE A 95 2.56 -6.32 8.65
C ILE A 95 2.57 -5.81 7.22
N LEU A 96 3.58 -5.01 6.91
CA LEU A 96 3.73 -4.36 5.61
C LEU A 96 4.66 -5.16 4.70
N ASN A 97 4.47 -5.03 3.39
CA ASN A 97 5.33 -5.67 2.40
C ASN A 97 6.79 -5.23 2.57
N SER A 98 7.73 -6.15 2.39
CA SER A 98 9.17 -5.87 2.38
C SER A 98 9.57 -4.88 1.30
N LYS A 99 8.83 -4.83 0.18
CA LYS A 99 9.08 -3.95 -0.97
C LYS A 99 8.03 -2.86 -1.10
N GLU A 100 8.47 -1.69 -1.52
CA GLU A 100 7.58 -0.57 -1.79
C GLU A 100 6.88 -0.73 -3.13
N LEU A 101 5.57 -0.54 -3.16
CA LEU A 101 4.82 -0.38 -4.40
C LEU A 101 5.24 0.93 -5.07
N ASN A 102 5.57 0.85 -6.36
CA ASN A 102 5.84 2.03 -7.17
C ASN A 102 5.27 1.85 -8.58
N MET A 103 4.20 2.56 -8.86
CA MET A 103 3.51 2.50 -10.15
C MET A 103 3.81 3.70 -11.06
N VAL A 104 4.78 4.55 -10.69
CA VAL A 104 5.22 5.69 -11.53
C VAL A 104 5.54 5.28 -12.97
N PRO A 105 6.32 4.20 -13.23
CA PRO A 105 6.62 3.79 -14.60
C PRO A 105 5.40 3.35 -15.42
N TYR A 106 4.27 3.12 -14.75
CA TYR A 106 3.03 2.59 -15.34
C TYR A 106 1.86 3.59 -15.21
N PHE A 107 2.18 4.87 -15.06
CA PHE A 107 1.17 5.91 -14.86
C PHE A 107 0.14 5.96 -16.00
N ASN A 108 0.59 5.79 -17.24
CA ASN A 108 -0.30 5.78 -18.41
C ASN A 108 -1.20 4.55 -18.44
N GLU A 109 -0.71 3.41 -17.97
CA GLU A 109 -1.49 2.18 -17.81
C GLU A 109 -2.58 2.35 -16.75
N LEU A 110 -2.28 3.01 -15.63
CA LEU A 110 -3.26 3.34 -14.60
C LEU A 110 -4.39 4.20 -15.19
N LYS A 111 -4.05 5.24 -15.94
CA LYS A 111 -5.04 6.10 -16.62
C LYS A 111 -5.89 5.32 -17.61
N ARG A 112 -5.27 4.48 -18.46
CA ARG A 112 -6.00 3.64 -19.44
C ARG A 112 -6.93 2.62 -18.76
N ALA A 113 -6.57 2.15 -17.56
CA ALA A 113 -7.43 1.30 -16.76
C ALA A 113 -8.58 2.05 -16.05
N GLY A 114 -8.77 3.35 -16.31
CA GLY A 114 -9.86 4.13 -15.73
C GLY A 114 -9.68 4.49 -14.25
N ILE A 115 -8.45 4.35 -13.71
CA ILE A 115 -8.14 4.79 -12.35
C ILE A 115 -8.08 6.31 -12.36
N SER A 116 -8.97 6.94 -11.62
CA SER A 116 -9.13 8.39 -11.55
C SER A 116 -8.63 8.99 -10.23
N VAL A 117 -8.47 8.18 -9.19
CA VAL A 117 -7.94 8.60 -7.89
C VAL A 117 -6.72 7.75 -7.55
N LEU A 118 -5.60 8.43 -7.28
CA LEU A 118 -4.33 7.82 -6.96
C LEU A 118 -4.08 7.92 -5.46
N ARG A 119 -4.01 6.78 -4.77
CA ARG A 119 -3.75 6.74 -3.34
C ARG A 119 -2.30 6.38 -3.03
N ILE A 120 -1.66 7.20 -2.21
CA ILE A 120 -0.33 6.93 -1.65
C ILE A 120 -0.51 6.35 -0.24
N GLU A 121 0.02 5.16 0.00
CA GLU A 121 0.02 4.53 1.32
C GLU A 121 1.26 5.00 2.09
N GLY A 122 1.07 5.96 2.99
CA GLY A 122 2.16 6.60 3.72
C GLY A 122 2.42 6.02 5.11
N ARG A 123 1.67 5.01 5.56
CA ARG A 123 1.90 4.40 6.87
C ARG A 123 3.30 3.81 6.95
N GLY A 124 4.04 4.14 8.00
CA GLY A 124 5.42 3.71 8.19
C GLY A 124 6.45 4.38 7.27
N CYS A 125 6.04 5.33 6.44
CA CYS A 125 6.94 6.14 5.62
C CYS A 125 7.27 7.48 6.32
N SER A 126 8.44 8.05 6.01
CA SER A 126 8.77 9.39 6.51
C SER A 126 7.96 10.48 5.80
N PRO A 127 7.73 11.64 6.44
CA PRO A 127 7.05 12.78 5.80
C PRO A 127 7.73 13.22 4.49
N GLU A 128 9.07 13.16 4.45
CA GLU A 128 9.86 13.51 3.26
C GLU A 128 9.60 12.53 2.12
N TRP A 129 9.48 11.25 2.43
CA TRP A 129 9.14 10.22 1.43
C TRP A 129 7.75 10.49 0.84
N VAL A 130 6.74 10.72 1.70
CA VAL A 130 5.37 11.03 1.27
C VAL A 130 5.35 12.28 0.40
N GLY A 131 6.07 13.32 0.81
CA GLY A 131 6.17 14.58 0.06
C GLY A 131 6.83 14.38 -1.31
N ARG A 132 7.89 13.57 -1.42
CA ARG A 132 8.51 13.24 -2.72
C ARG A 132 7.57 12.44 -3.62
N ALA A 133 6.94 11.40 -3.08
CA ALA A 133 5.99 10.58 -3.83
C ALA A 133 4.82 11.43 -4.36
N ALA A 134 4.21 12.26 -3.51
CA ALA A 134 3.12 13.13 -3.92
C ALA A 134 3.53 14.11 -5.03
N LYS A 135 4.66 14.82 -4.86
CA LYS A 135 5.18 15.74 -5.88
C LYS A 135 5.39 15.04 -7.22
N GLN A 136 5.93 13.83 -7.20
CA GLN A 136 6.21 13.06 -8.41
C GLN A 136 4.93 12.71 -9.17
N TYR A 137 3.90 12.20 -8.51
CA TYR A 137 2.64 11.88 -9.16
C TYR A 137 1.89 13.13 -9.65
N VAL A 138 1.97 14.25 -8.92
CA VAL A 138 1.43 15.55 -9.38
C VAL A 138 2.11 15.99 -10.67
N ARG A 139 3.44 15.93 -10.75
CA ARG A 139 4.20 16.31 -11.96
C ARG A 139 3.87 15.41 -13.15
N LEU A 140 3.70 14.10 -12.94
CA LEU A 140 3.24 13.17 -13.98
C LEU A 140 1.83 13.49 -14.45
N ARG A 141 0.91 13.79 -13.52
CA ARG A 141 -0.46 14.20 -13.84
C ARG A 141 -0.49 15.45 -14.71
N ASP A 142 0.35 16.43 -14.39
CA ASP A 142 0.42 17.72 -15.05
C ASP A 142 1.27 17.69 -16.35
N GLY A 143 1.81 16.51 -16.71
CA GLY A 143 2.62 16.33 -17.91
C GLY A 143 4.02 16.96 -17.82
N LEU A 144 4.48 17.30 -16.63
CA LEU A 144 5.75 18.01 -16.37
C LEU A 144 6.96 17.05 -16.25
N GLU A 145 6.73 15.74 -16.19
CA GLU A 145 7.78 14.73 -16.19
C GLU A 145 7.54 13.67 -17.26
N THR A 146 8.56 13.45 -18.08
CA THR A 146 8.74 12.22 -18.83
C THR A 146 9.46 11.24 -17.92
N MET A 147 8.95 10.02 -17.80
CA MET A 147 9.43 9.00 -16.87
C MET A 147 10.94 8.83 -16.93
N VAL A 148 11.63 9.15 -15.84
CA VAL A 148 13.02 8.79 -15.61
C VAL A 148 13.07 7.96 -14.34
N PHE A 149 12.85 6.64 -14.47
CA PHE A 149 13.17 5.69 -13.42
C PHE A 149 14.02 4.57 -14.00
N GLY A 150 15.14 4.31 -13.30
CA GLY A 150 15.96 3.14 -13.56
C GLY A 150 15.11 1.87 -13.41
N LYS A 151 15.27 0.94 -14.35
CA LYS A 151 14.58 -0.35 -14.38
C LYS A 151 14.93 -1.29 -13.22
N GLU A 152 15.79 -0.89 -12.30
CA GLU A 152 16.40 -1.76 -11.30
C GLU A 152 16.44 -1.13 -9.90
N ASP A 153 15.27 -0.99 -9.28
CA ASP A 153 15.25 -0.82 -7.83
C ASP A 153 14.90 -2.16 -7.17
N ARG A 154 15.91 -2.81 -6.57
CA ARG A 154 15.76 -4.07 -5.82
C ARG A 154 14.78 -3.98 -4.65
N GLY A 155 14.38 -2.75 -4.28
CA GLY A 155 13.45 -2.45 -3.18
C GLY A 155 12.02 -2.14 -3.59
N VAL A 156 11.64 -2.23 -4.89
CA VAL A 156 10.30 -1.88 -5.36
C VAL A 156 9.54 -3.07 -5.95
N THR A 157 8.22 -2.99 -5.87
CA THR A 157 7.29 -3.96 -6.46
C THR A 157 6.23 -3.26 -7.28
N ARG A 158 5.62 -3.99 -8.21
CA ARG A 158 4.42 -3.59 -8.96
C ARG A 158 3.13 -4.13 -8.35
N GLY A 159 3.23 -4.76 -7.18
CA GLY A 159 2.09 -5.44 -6.56
C GLY A 159 1.49 -6.50 -7.48
N HIS A 160 0.17 -6.62 -7.44
CA HIS A 160 -0.61 -7.57 -8.25
C HIS A 160 -1.11 -6.98 -9.58
N PHE A 161 -0.77 -5.74 -9.92
CA PHE A 161 -1.31 -5.04 -11.10
C PHE A 161 -1.16 -5.79 -12.42
N PHE A 162 -0.08 -6.56 -12.59
CA PHE A 162 0.22 -7.32 -13.82
C PHE A 162 0.08 -8.83 -13.66
N ARG A 163 0.02 -9.32 -12.42
CA ARG A 163 -0.16 -10.74 -12.10
C ARG A 163 -1.17 -10.82 -10.98
N GLY A 164 -2.32 -11.41 -11.25
CA GLY A 164 -3.30 -11.69 -10.20
C GLY A 164 -2.73 -12.64 -9.13
N ILE A 165 -3.48 -12.79 -8.04
CA ILE A 165 -3.27 -13.89 -7.09
C ILE A 165 -3.67 -15.18 -7.83
N LEU A 166 -2.77 -16.14 -7.84
CA LEU A 166 -3.01 -17.48 -8.43
C LEU A 166 -3.84 -18.31 -7.47
#